data_91f7a96a260642ab938f50f4cbf554eb
#
_entry.id   91f7a96a260642ab938f50f4cbf554eb
#
_cell.length_a   1.000
_cell.length_b   1.000
_cell.length_c   1.000
_cell.angle_alpha   90.00
_cell.angle_beta   90.00
_cell.angle_gamma   90.00
#
_symmetry.space_group_name_H-M   'P 1'
#
loop_
_entity.id
_entity.type
_entity.pdbx_description
1 polymer ?
#
loop_
_entity_poly.entity_id
_entity_poly.type
_entity_poly.pdbx_seq_one_letter_code
_entity_poly.pdbx_strand_id
1 'polypeptide(L)'
;NQKLLKTGFKFLYSLEESLKEMIFKWSTQIFIKDLEYVKDGENEYIDQRGKISNHELTEPINLIGLIHSKKGTIRANHYHPQQEQKCLFTSGQIIEVFQDLLNPNSPKITQVVNEGQLSVIKPNVAHTMVFSKDTTFLNLVRGERDHDNYGITHTIKHNIVSEKEKKLLLDSYKFSCRCCGETKLKRVVSLGYQPLANNLLNNKNEECELYPLELNYCPNCHNCQLSVSVDPKKMFSNYLYTSSTSQSFRKHFEDAAKHYAKEFKLSPKKSYIIDIGSNDGVALKPFKDLGFKKILGVEPAKNLSKLANKNGIKTVNCFLSLKNLKKIKKNADVILASNVFAHSDNLKEMADCMLKLLSNKGNIVIEVQYLLNTLQDLTFDNIYHEHYNYWSLTSLVNFFDQFKAKIVKAERIDTHGGSLRIFIKKDKKAKADKSVNDLLKEEEKFGLKKYKTYQEFGEKIYKIKNNVKKNIEKLRNNNKRLIGYGSPAKATTALNFFGVSNEIEFIVEDNKLKHGKYIPGVKIPIVSK
;
A
#
# COMPACT_ATOMS: atom_id res chain seq x y z
N ASN A 1 44.19 19.83 -18.51
CA ASN A 1 44.59 19.33 -17.16
C ASN A 1 46.13 19.44 -16.95
N GLN A 2 46.99 19.16 -17.92
CA GLN A 2 48.45 19.32 -17.77
C GLN A 2 48.89 20.78 -17.52
N LYS A 3 48.16 21.79 -18.02
CA LYS A 3 48.41 23.21 -17.71
C LYS A 3 48.13 23.57 -16.26
N LEU A 4 47.05 23.01 -15.66
CA LEU A 4 46.69 23.23 -14.25
C LEU A 4 47.67 22.54 -13.28
N LEU A 5 48.14 21.33 -13.61
CA LEU A 5 49.13 20.63 -12.79
C LEU A 5 50.48 21.37 -12.74
N LYS A 6 50.85 22.12 -13.80
CA LYS A 6 52.05 22.97 -13.85
C LYS A 6 51.98 24.20 -12.93
N THR A 7 50.79 24.57 -12.43
CA THR A 7 50.59 25.67 -11.46
C THR A 7 50.65 25.21 -9.99
N GLY A 8 50.98 23.94 -9.72
CA GLY A 8 51.00 23.38 -8.37
C GLY A 8 49.61 22.97 -7.82
N PHE A 9 48.58 23.02 -8.68
CA PHE A 9 47.24 22.61 -8.31
C PHE A 9 47.19 21.09 -8.05
N LYS A 10 46.76 20.68 -6.88
CA LYS A 10 46.52 19.28 -6.53
C LYS A 10 45.04 18.99 -6.57
N PHE A 11 44.64 18.01 -7.36
CA PHE A 11 43.29 17.50 -7.31
C PHE A 11 43.11 16.72 -5.99
N LEU A 12 42.03 17.00 -5.27
CA LEU A 12 41.65 16.27 -4.03
C LEU A 12 41.22 14.83 -4.33
N TYR A 13 40.74 14.59 -5.55
CA TYR A 13 40.30 13.28 -6.05
C TYR A 13 40.78 13.06 -7.46
N SER A 14 41.04 11.83 -7.84
CA SER A 14 41.29 11.47 -9.24
C SER A 14 40.01 11.69 -10.08
N LEU A 15 40.16 11.86 -11.39
CA LEU A 15 39.02 11.95 -12.31
C LEU A 15 38.12 10.69 -12.20
N GLU A 16 38.75 9.54 -12.01
CA GLU A 16 38.05 8.25 -11.86
C GLU A 16 37.26 8.18 -10.57
N GLU A 17 37.79 8.64 -9.42
CA GLU A 17 37.09 8.74 -8.16
C GLU A 17 35.94 9.75 -8.22
N SER A 18 36.16 10.90 -8.83
CA SER A 18 35.14 11.92 -9.04
C SER A 18 34.00 11.43 -9.96
N LEU A 19 34.33 10.70 -11.02
CA LEU A 19 33.36 10.08 -11.92
C LEU A 19 32.58 8.94 -11.19
N LYS A 20 33.28 8.10 -10.44
CA LYS A 20 32.64 7.07 -9.62
C LYS A 20 31.66 7.66 -8.58
N GLU A 21 32.10 8.73 -7.90
CA GLU A 21 31.23 9.41 -6.93
C GLU A 21 30.03 10.11 -7.60
N MET A 22 30.25 10.72 -8.77
CA MET A 22 29.21 11.38 -9.55
C MET A 22 28.21 10.35 -10.12
N ILE A 23 28.70 9.23 -10.67
CA ILE A 23 27.87 8.13 -11.15
C ILE A 23 27.09 7.51 -9.99
N PHE A 24 27.74 7.29 -8.84
CA PHE A 24 27.10 6.78 -7.65
C PHE A 24 26.00 7.72 -7.13
N LYS A 25 26.28 9.03 -7.02
CA LYS A 25 25.28 10.03 -6.64
C LYS A 25 24.12 10.08 -7.63
N TRP A 26 24.40 9.98 -8.92
CA TRP A 26 23.38 10.03 -9.97
C TRP A 26 22.53 8.76 -10.00
N SER A 27 23.15 7.60 -9.84
CA SER A 27 22.49 6.30 -9.88
C SER A 27 21.68 5.97 -8.61
N THR A 28 21.88 6.70 -7.50
CA THR A 28 21.20 6.44 -6.22
C THR A 28 20.04 7.40 -5.91
N GLN A 29 19.94 8.54 -6.63
CA GLN A 29 18.87 9.51 -6.42
C GLN A 29 17.66 9.19 -7.29
N ILE A 30 16.58 8.72 -6.65
CA ILE A 30 15.26 8.56 -7.29
C ILE A 30 14.41 9.73 -6.83
N PHE A 31 13.86 10.49 -7.78
CA PHE A 31 12.86 11.52 -7.53
C PHE A 31 11.50 11.02 -8.01
N ILE A 32 10.43 11.30 -7.28
CA ILE A 32 9.06 10.86 -7.66
C ILE A 32 8.68 11.39 -9.04
N LYS A 33 9.07 12.65 -9.36
CA LYS A 33 8.85 13.24 -10.68
C LYS A 33 9.48 12.44 -11.84
N ASP A 34 10.56 11.70 -11.56
CA ASP A 34 11.26 10.88 -12.57
C ASP A 34 10.53 9.55 -12.81
N LEU A 35 9.58 9.21 -11.95
CA LEU A 35 8.74 8.02 -12.04
C LEU A 35 7.35 8.31 -12.62
N GLU A 36 7.10 9.54 -13.08
CA GLU A 36 5.83 9.92 -13.71
C GLU A 36 5.96 9.81 -15.23
N TYR A 37 5.36 8.77 -15.79
CA TYR A 37 5.36 8.50 -17.23
C TYR A 37 4.01 8.75 -17.89
N VAL A 38 2.94 8.97 -17.11
CA VAL A 38 1.59 9.18 -17.62
C VAL A 38 1.15 10.61 -17.36
N LYS A 39 0.73 11.31 -18.42
CA LYS A 39 0.29 12.70 -18.36
C LYS A 39 -1.19 12.81 -18.70
N ASP A 40 -1.92 13.59 -17.92
CA ASP A 40 -3.25 14.07 -18.27
C ASP A 40 -3.16 15.12 -19.38
N GLY A 41 -4.28 15.34 -20.09
CA GLY A 41 -4.37 16.45 -21.02
C GLY A 41 -4.24 17.80 -20.31
N GLU A 42 -3.54 18.73 -20.94
CA GLU A 42 -3.35 20.09 -20.46
C GLU A 42 -4.37 21.03 -21.10
N ASN A 43 -4.69 22.15 -20.41
CA ASN A 43 -5.62 23.17 -20.90
C ASN A 43 -6.95 22.57 -21.40
N GLU A 44 -7.58 21.75 -20.56
CA GLU A 44 -8.85 21.12 -20.88
C GLU A 44 -9.97 22.17 -20.99
N TYR A 45 -10.68 22.14 -22.11
CA TYR A 45 -11.89 22.93 -22.32
C TYR A 45 -13.11 22.02 -22.39
N ILE A 46 -14.14 22.30 -21.57
CA ILE A 46 -15.36 21.50 -21.50
C ILE A 46 -16.56 22.41 -21.77
N ASP A 47 -17.40 22.05 -22.74
CA ASP A 47 -18.68 22.69 -23.00
C ASP A 47 -19.79 21.66 -23.28
N GLN A 48 -20.97 22.12 -23.69
CA GLN A 48 -22.10 21.23 -23.99
C GLN A 48 -21.85 20.24 -25.17
N ARG A 49 -20.82 20.47 -25.97
CA ARG A 49 -20.44 19.61 -27.11
C ARG A 49 -19.46 18.51 -26.69
N GLY A 50 -18.81 18.64 -25.53
CA GLY A 50 -17.83 17.69 -25.03
C GLY A 50 -16.58 18.36 -24.48
N LYS A 51 -15.44 17.65 -24.61
CA LYS A 51 -14.17 18.02 -24.01
C LYS A 51 -13.06 18.10 -25.06
N ILE A 52 -12.24 19.14 -24.98
CA ILE A 52 -10.97 19.26 -25.70
C ILE A 52 -9.84 19.10 -24.70
N SER A 53 -8.91 18.18 -24.97
CA SER A 53 -7.68 18.00 -24.18
C SER A 53 -6.49 18.17 -25.10
N ASN A 54 -5.52 18.97 -24.68
CA ASN A 54 -4.30 19.21 -25.41
C ASN A 54 -3.14 18.44 -24.77
N HIS A 55 -2.21 17.97 -25.60
CA HIS A 55 -0.99 17.34 -25.16
C HIS A 55 0.20 18.04 -25.82
N GLU A 56 1.06 18.66 -25.05
CA GLU A 56 2.29 19.27 -25.56
C GLU A 56 3.33 18.19 -25.83
N LEU A 57 3.92 18.24 -27.01
CA LEU A 57 4.97 17.32 -27.43
C LEU A 57 6.30 18.08 -27.53
N THR A 58 7.32 17.57 -26.85
CA THR A 58 8.67 18.17 -26.81
C THR A 58 9.46 17.95 -28.09
N GLU A 59 9.07 16.96 -28.90
CA GLU A 59 9.72 16.62 -30.15
C GLU A 59 8.72 16.51 -31.29
N PRO A 60 9.12 16.87 -32.54
CA PRO A 60 8.25 16.70 -33.70
C PRO A 60 8.00 15.22 -33.97
N ILE A 61 6.80 14.89 -34.46
CA ILE A 61 6.42 13.55 -34.92
C ILE A 61 6.19 13.60 -36.43
N ASN A 62 6.55 12.54 -37.13
CA ASN A 62 6.35 12.41 -38.57
C ASN A 62 5.67 11.09 -38.96
N LEU A 63 5.37 10.22 -37.98
CA LEU A 63 4.62 8.99 -38.19
C LEU A 63 3.67 8.75 -37.00
N ILE A 64 2.43 8.37 -37.33
CA ILE A 64 1.42 7.99 -36.36
C ILE A 64 1.03 6.52 -36.62
N GLY A 65 1.26 5.65 -35.63
CA GLY A 65 0.79 4.28 -35.66
C GLY A 65 -0.52 4.12 -34.89
N LEU A 66 -1.59 3.68 -35.54
CA LEU A 66 -2.84 3.32 -34.89
C LEU A 66 -2.77 1.85 -34.44
N ILE A 67 -2.89 1.62 -33.13
CA ILE A 67 -2.72 0.27 -32.55
C ILE A 67 -3.98 -0.13 -31.79
N HIS A 68 -4.50 -1.31 -32.12
CA HIS A 68 -5.59 -1.96 -31.41
C HIS A 68 -5.06 -3.18 -30.64
N SER A 69 -5.48 -3.33 -29.40
CA SER A 69 -5.06 -4.44 -28.54
C SER A 69 -6.22 -4.99 -27.74
N LYS A 70 -6.32 -6.30 -27.67
CA LYS A 70 -7.40 -7.00 -26.96
C LYS A 70 -7.10 -7.09 -25.47
N LYS A 71 -8.14 -7.04 -24.66
CA LYS A 71 -8.09 -7.32 -23.22
C LYS A 71 -7.33 -8.63 -22.95
N GLY A 72 -6.51 -8.63 -21.90
CA GLY A 72 -5.73 -9.80 -21.46
C GLY A 72 -4.46 -10.06 -22.27
N THR A 73 -4.16 -9.23 -23.28
CA THR A 73 -2.89 -9.30 -24.02
C THR A 73 -1.81 -8.44 -23.40
N ILE A 74 -0.60 -8.61 -23.90
CA ILE A 74 0.60 -7.87 -23.49
C ILE A 74 1.33 -7.37 -24.73
N ARG A 75 1.87 -6.15 -24.66
CA ARG A 75 2.77 -5.59 -25.67
C ARG A 75 4.01 -5.00 -25.00
N ALA A 76 4.96 -4.60 -25.82
CA ALA A 76 6.28 -4.09 -25.44
C ALA A 76 7.15 -5.21 -24.81
N ASN A 77 7.49 -5.18 -23.51
CA ASN A 77 8.57 -5.99 -22.92
C ASN A 77 9.93 -5.69 -23.57
N HIS A 78 10.19 -4.38 -23.72
CA HIS A 78 11.41 -3.87 -24.36
C HIS A 78 11.76 -2.46 -23.82
N TYR A 79 12.87 -1.92 -24.28
CA TYR A 79 13.23 -0.52 -24.10
C TYR A 79 13.80 0.07 -25.40
N HIS A 80 13.83 1.39 -25.47
CA HIS A 80 14.44 2.14 -26.57
C HIS A 80 15.69 2.86 -26.05
N PRO A 81 16.88 2.62 -26.62
CA PRO A 81 18.11 3.28 -26.16
C PRO A 81 18.13 4.79 -26.40
N GLN A 82 17.51 5.26 -27.48
CA GLN A 82 17.60 6.65 -27.93
C GLN A 82 16.25 7.35 -28.04
N GLN A 83 15.18 6.63 -28.35
CA GLN A 83 13.86 7.21 -28.59
C GLN A 83 13.09 7.43 -27.28
N GLU A 84 12.46 8.61 -27.16
CA GLU A 84 11.33 8.80 -26.26
C GLU A 84 10.06 8.31 -26.95
N GLN A 85 9.42 7.27 -26.43
CA GLN A 85 8.16 6.76 -26.98
C GLN A 85 6.97 7.47 -26.37
N LYS A 86 6.03 7.90 -27.21
CA LYS A 86 4.80 8.57 -26.81
C LYS A 86 3.60 7.79 -27.31
N CYS A 87 2.66 7.46 -26.42
CA CYS A 87 1.45 6.74 -26.76
C CYS A 87 0.23 7.49 -26.20
N LEU A 88 -0.61 8.03 -27.11
CA LEU A 88 -1.88 8.67 -26.75
C LEU A 88 -3.03 7.65 -26.80
N PHE A 89 -3.65 7.40 -25.66
CA PHE A 89 -4.71 6.40 -25.52
C PHE A 89 -6.07 7.02 -25.89
N THR A 90 -6.66 6.56 -26.97
CA THR A 90 -7.95 7.08 -27.51
C THR A 90 -9.16 6.30 -27.00
N SER A 91 -8.96 5.08 -26.51
CA SER A 91 -9.98 4.29 -25.83
C SER A 91 -9.36 3.18 -24.97
N GLY A 92 -10.11 2.70 -23.98
CA GLY A 92 -9.72 1.54 -23.17
C GLY A 92 -8.93 1.90 -21.90
N GLN A 93 -8.15 0.93 -21.41
CA GLN A 93 -7.38 1.06 -20.18
C GLN A 93 -6.30 -0.01 -20.11
N ILE A 94 -5.10 0.37 -19.67
CA ILE A 94 -3.99 -0.56 -19.45
C ILE A 94 -3.37 -0.38 -18.07
N ILE A 95 -2.63 -1.40 -17.64
CA ILE A 95 -1.60 -1.31 -16.61
C ILE A 95 -0.26 -1.27 -17.34
N GLU A 96 0.45 -0.17 -17.25
CA GLU A 96 1.78 -0.05 -17.81
C GLU A 96 2.82 -0.25 -16.72
N VAL A 97 3.81 -1.09 -16.98
CA VAL A 97 4.89 -1.42 -16.04
C VAL A 97 6.17 -0.82 -16.58
N PHE A 98 6.93 -0.13 -15.72
CA PHE A 98 8.16 0.57 -16.07
C PHE A 98 9.33 0.16 -15.19
N GLN A 99 10.52 0.19 -15.75
CA GLN A 99 11.77 0.03 -15.01
C GLN A 99 12.86 0.89 -15.67
N ASP A 100 13.42 1.84 -14.93
CA ASP A 100 14.56 2.64 -15.39
C ASP A 100 15.83 1.78 -15.33
N LEU A 101 16.43 1.51 -16.49
CA LEU A 101 17.63 0.67 -16.62
C LEU A 101 18.93 1.43 -16.34
N LEU A 102 18.90 2.77 -16.39
CA LEU A 102 20.06 3.59 -16.04
C LEU A 102 20.25 3.71 -14.53
N ASN A 103 19.17 3.51 -13.76
CA ASN A 103 19.23 3.56 -12.32
C ASN A 103 18.94 2.17 -11.70
N PRO A 104 19.99 1.40 -11.32
CA PRO A 104 19.83 0.04 -10.79
C PRO A 104 19.04 0.01 -9.46
N ASN A 105 18.85 1.14 -8.80
CA ASN A 105 18.05 1.28 -7.58
C ASN A 105 16.59 1.68 -7.87
N SER A 106 16.26 1.98 -9.15
CA SER A 106 14.88 2.30 -9.53
C SER A 106 13.97 1.10 -9.30
N PRO A 107 12.84 1.29 -8.61
CA PRO A 107 11.88 0.22 -8.46
C PRO A 107 11.20 -0.07 -9.81
N LYS A 108 10.80 -1.32 -10.02
CA LYS A 108 9.80 -1.67 -11.02
C LYS A 108 8.46 -1.11 -10.53
N ILE A 109 7.82 -0.27 -11.32
CA ILE A 109 6.59 0.45 -10.94
C ILE A 109 5.46 0.15 -11.91
N THR A 110 4.22 0.37 -11.47
CA THR A 110 3.03 0.26 -12.30
C THR A 110 2.30 1.59 -12.41
N GLN A 111 1.69 1.89 -13.55
CA GLN A 111 0.76 3.00 -13.72
C GLN A 111 -0.44 2.55 -14.53
N VAL A 112 -1.63 3.06 -14.16
CA VAL A 112 -2.81 2.92 -15.01
C VAL A 112 -2.76 4.02 -16.05
N VAL A 113 -3.01 3.64 -17.30
CA VAL A 113 -3.23 4.59 -18.38
C VAL A 113 -4.66 4.43 -18.87
N ASN A 114 -5.41 5.53 -18.84
CA ASN A 114 -6.81 5.60 -19.26
C ASN A 114 -6.93 6.35 -20.58
N GLU A 115 -8.10 6.26 -21.15
CA GLU A 115 -8.51 7.09 -22.30
C GLU A 115 -8.22 8.58 -22.03
N GLY A 116 -7.69 9.26 -23.03
CA GLY A 116 -7.30 10.68 -23.00
C GLY A 116 -5.95 10.95 -22.34
N GLN A 117 -5.23 9.96 -21.86
CA GLN A 117 -3.90 10.13 -21.27
C GLN A 117 -2.78 9.81 -22.26
N LEU A 118 -1.64 10.49 -22.09
CA LEU A 118 -0.42 10.30 -22.85
C LEU A 118 0.60 9.56 -21.99
N SER A 119 1.04 8.37 -22.42
CA SER A 119 2.22 7.71 -21.86
C SER A 119 3.47 8.21 -22.57
N VAL A 120 4.46 8.67 -21.79
CA VAL A 120 5.74 9.19 -22.27
C VAL A 120 6.87 8.37 -21.66
N ILE A 121 7.49 7.53 -22.46
CA ILE A 121 8.50 6.58 -22.03
C ILE A 121 9.87 7.11 -22.47
N LYS A 122 10.72 7.47 -21.51
CA LYS A 122 12.05 8.00 -21.75
C LYS A 122 12.99 6.93 -22.32
N PRO A 123 14.08 7.33 -23.01
CA PRO A 123 15.13 6.39 -23.39
C PRO A 123 15.65 5.58 -22.20
N ASN A 124 16.00 4.31 -22.46
CA ASN A 124 16.48 3.34 -21.46
C ASN A 124 15.50 3.02 -20.32
N VAL A 125 14.20 3.31 -20.49
CA VAL A 125 13.15 2.83 -19.61
C VAL A 125 12.50 1.60 -20.24
N ALA A 126 12.73 0.43 -19.63
CA ALA A 126 12.00 -0.78 -20.02
C ALA A 126 10.54 -0.65 -19.63
N HIS A 127 9.65 -1.04 -20.54
CA HIS A 127 8.22 -0.92 -20.32
C HIS A 127 7.42 -2.11 -20.89
N THR A 128 6.24 -2.28 -20.33
CA THR A 128 5.30 -3.34 -20.75
C THR A 128 3.88 -2.84 -20.56
N MET A 129 3.04 -3.04 -21.57
CA MET A 129 1.63 -2.70 -21.58
C MET A 129 0.78 -3.94 -21.34
N VAL A 130 0.06 -4.02 -20.22
CA VAL A 130 -0.89 -5.10 -19.89
C VAL A 130 -2.31 -4.57 -20.08
N PHE A 131 -3.05 -5.10 -21.05
CA PHE A 131 -4.34 -4.58 -21.44
C PHE A 131 -5.48 -5.11 -20.54
N SER A 132 -6.03 -4.21 -19.69
CA SER A 132 -7.15 -4.54 -18.80
C SER A 132 -8.51 -4.44 -19.50
N LYS A 133 -8.58 -3.71 -20.62
CA LYS A 133 -9.72 -3.57 -21.55
C LYS A 133 -9.24 -3.65 -22.99
N ASP A 134 -10.16 -3.86 -23.92
CA ASP A 134 -9.87 -3.60 -25.34
C ASP A 134 -9.47 -2.14 -25.47
N THR A 135 -8.35 -1.87 -26.11
CA THR A 135 -7.70 -0.57 -26.07
C THR A 135 -7.20 -0.16 -27.45
N THR A 136 -7.44 1.09 -27.79
CA THR A 136 -6.89 1.74 -28.99
C THR A 136 -6.00 2.91 -28.57
N PHE A 137 -4.83 3.00 -29.18
CA PHE A 137 -3.93 4.11 -28.93
C PHE A 137 -3.13 4.49 -30.17
N LEU A 138 -2.67 5.74 -30.19
CA LEU A 138 -1.78 6.29 -31.20
C LEU A 138 -0.34 6.20 -30.68
N ASN A 139 0.53 5.51 -31.40
CA ASN A 139 1.96 5.58 -31.19
C ASN A 139 2.51 6.75 -32.01
N LEU A 140 3.04 7.76 -31.32
CA LEU A 140 3.53 9.00 -31.92
C LEU A 140 5.06 8.87 -32.08
N VAL A 141 5.52 8.74 -33.31
CA VAL A 141 6.91 8.37 -33.61
C VAL A 141 7.65 9.50 -34.32
N ARG A 142 8.90 9.70 -33.91
CA ARG A 142 9.88 10.49 -34.62
C ARG A 142 10.76 9.55 -35.45
N GLY A 143 10.84 9.74 -36.76
CA GLY A 143 11.59 8.89 -37.66
C GLY A 143 10.79 7.71 -38.23
N GLU A 144 11.44 6.74 -38.81
CA GLU A 144 10.85 5.52 -39.36
C GLU A 144 10.59 4.51 -38.24
N ARG A 145 9.54 3.72 -38.40
CA ARG A 145 9.20 2.65 -37.47
C ARG A 145 9.88 1.35 -37.86
N ASP A 146 11.20 1.30 -37.73
CA ASP A 146 11.98 0.09 -37.89
C ASP A 146 12.52 -0.34 -36.54
N HIS A 147 12.00 -1.45 -36.00
CA HIS A 147 12.37 -1.95 -34.68
C HIS A 147 13.68 -2.76 -34.68
N ASP A 148 14.13 -3.18 -35.86
CA ASP A 148 15.37 -3.95 -36.03
C ASP A 148 16.58 -3.08 -36.39
N ASN A 149 16.33 -1.79 -36.63
CA ASN A 149 17.36 -0.81 -36.98
C ASN A 149 18.00 -0.20 -35.74
N TYR A 150 19.34 -0.02 -35.76
CA TYR A 150 20.12 0.69 -34.73
C TYR A 150 19.97 2.21 -34.74
N GLY A 151 19.02 2.76 -35.47
CA GLY A 151 18.64 4.17 -35.46
C GLY A 151 17.84 4.60 -34.25
N ILE A 152 17.18 5.75 -34.37
CA ILE A 152 16.34 6.36 -33.30
C ILE A 152 15.24 5.42 -32.78
N THR A 153 14.65 4.62 -33.65
CA THR A 153 13.53 3.73 -33.32
C THR A 153 13.96 2.35 -32.86
N HIS A 154 15.27 2.12 -32.73
CA HIS A 154 15.79 0.82 -32.29
C HIS A 154 15.18 0.35 -30.97
N THR A 155 14.81 -0.93 -30.95
CA THR A 155 14.12 -1.58 -29.84
C THR A 155 14.93 -2.76 -29.35
N ILE A 156 15.22 -2.82 -28.05
CA ILE A 156 15.92 -3.94 -27.42
C ILE A 156 14.94 -4.69 -26.53
N LYS A 157 14.77 -6.00 -26.79
CA LYS A 157 13.91 -6.88 -26.00
C LYS A 157 14.40 -6.96 -24.55
N HIS A 158 13.49 -6.70 -23.61
CA HIS A 158 13.77 -6.75 -22.18
C HIS A 158 12.48 -7.11 -21.42
N ASN A 159 12.33 -8.38 -21.07
CA ASN A 159 11.11 -8.88 -20.46
C ASN A 159 11.04 -8.48 -18.99
N ILE A 160 10.19 -7.53 -18.66
CA ILE A 160 9.93 -7.11 -17.28
C ILE A 160 8.61 -7.64 -16.71
N VAL A 161 7.73 -8.19 -17.56
CA VAL A 161 6.47 -8.83 -17.15
C VAL A 161 6.33 -10.19 -17.82
N SER A 162 6.26 -11.24 -17.02
CA SER A 162 5.96 -12.61 -17.46
C SER A 162 4.44 -12.84 -17.61
N GLU A 163 4.04 -13.91 -18.26
CA GLU A 163 2.62 -14.32 -18.35
C GLU A 163 1.99 -14.53 -16.96
N LYS A 164 2.75 -15.08 -16.00
CA LYS A 164 2.31 -15.25 -14.61
C LYS A 164 2.05 -13.90 -13.94
N GLU A 165 2.97 -12.94 -14.09
CA GLU A 165 2.81 -11.58 -13.54
C GLU A 165 1.67 -10.82 -14.23
N LYS A 166 1.50 -10.96 -15.55
CA LYS A 166 0.36 -10.40 -16.30
C LYS A 166 -0.96 -10.83 -15.66
N LYS A 167 -1.13 -12.15 -15.45
CA LYS A 167 -2.33 -12.69 -14.82
C LYS A 167 -2.52 -12.12 -13.42
N LEU A 168 -1.47 -12.08 -12.62
CA LEU A 168 -1.50 -11.52 -11.26
C LEU A 168 -1.94 -10.06 -11.27
N LEU A 169 -1.40 -9.23 -12.18
CA LEU A 169 -1.78 -7.82 -12.31
C LEU A 169 -3.26 -7.67 -12.69
N LEU A 170 -3.73 -8.41 -13.69
CA LEU A 170 -5.13 -8.34 -14.14
C LEU A 170 -6.11 -8.78 -13.06
N ASP A 171 -5.74 -9.76 -12.22
CA ASP A 171 -6.59 -10.30 -11.15
C ASP A 171 -6.61 -9.41 -9.89
N SER A 172 -5.53 -8.66 -9.63
CA SER A 172 -5.36 -7.96 -8.34
C SER A 172 -5.42 -6.43 -8.42
N TYR A 173 -5.22 -5.82 -9.59
CA TYR A 173 -5.08 -4.36 -9.70
C TYR A 173 -6.40 -3.62 -9.43
N LYS A 174 -6.32 -2.47 -8.75
CA LYS A 174 -7.45 -1.60 -8.43
C LYS A 174 -7.40 -0.31 -9.23
N PHE A 175 -8.34 -0.17 -10.12
CA PHE A 175 -8.44 0.96 -11.05
C PHE A 175 -9.19 2.18 -10.48
N SER A 176 -9.75 2.04 -9.29
CA SER A 176 -10.53 3.11 -8.66
C SER A 176 -10.39 3.12 -7.14
N CYS A 177 -10.77 4.23 -6.55
CA CYS A 177 -10.81 4.39 -5.10
C CYS A 177 -11.84 3.45 -4.46
N ARG A 178 -11.42 2.65 -3.48
CA ARG A 178 -12.28 1.72 -2.73
C ARG A 178 -13.39 2.43 -1.96
N CYS A 179 -13.16 3.72 -1.61
CA CYS A 179 -14.13 4.52 -0.87
C CYS A 179 -15.18 5.18 -1.75
N CYS A 180 -14.76 5.93 -2.78
CA CYS A 180 -15.66 6.79 -3.56
C CYS A 180 -15.79 6.43 -5.04
N GLY A 181 -14.93 5.53 -5.56
CA GLY A 181 -14.94 5.13 -6.96
C GLY A 181 -14.14 6.03 -7.92
N GLU A 182 -13.48 7.09 -7.41
CA GLU A 182 -12.62 7.98 -8.22
C GLU A 182 -11.51 7.17 -8.94
N THR A 183 -11.32 7.43 -10.21
CA THR A 183 -10.35 6.72 -11.05
C THR A 183 -9.02 7.45 -11.22
N LYS A 184 -8.99 8.76 -11.01
CA LYS A 184 -7.78 9.59 -11.09
C LYS A 184 -7.01 9.56 -9.77
N LEU A 185 -6.46 8.40 -9.42
CA LEU A 185 -5.63 8.24 -8.23
C LEU A 185 -4.21 8.77 -8.49
N LYS A 186 -3.61 9.40 -7.47
CA LYS A 186 -2.25 9.94 -7.54
C LYS A 186 -1.29 9.11 -6.69
N ARG A 187 -0.15 8.72 -7.25
CA ARG A 187 0.86 7.94 -6.53
C ARG A 187 1.46 8.76 -5.38
N VAL A 188 1.54 8.13 -4.22
CA VAL A 188 2.25 8.65 -3.03
C VAL A 188 3.67 8.14 -3.01
N VAL A 189 3.84 6.82 -3.10
CA VAL A 189 5.13 6.13 -3.11
C VAL A 189 4.97 4.75 -3.74
N SER A 190 6.00 4.29 -4.45
CA SER A 190 6.14 2.89 -4.84
C SER A 190 7.29 2.25 -4.06
N LEU A 191 7.00 1.15 -3.39
CA LEU A 191 8.02 0.33 -2.72
C LEU A 191 8.52 -0.81 -3.63
N GLY A 192 8.16 -0.76 -4.92
CA GLY A 192 8.50 -1.76 -5.92
C GLY A 192 7.61 -3.01 -5.81
N TYR A 193 8.09 -4.11 -6.37
CA TYR A 193 7.43 -5.41 -6.26
C TYR A 193 7.91 -6.10 -4.98
N GLN A 194 6.96 -6.49 -4.14
CA GLN A 194 7.23 -7.03 -2.80
C GLN A 194 6.52 -8.37 -2.58
N PRO A 195 7.10 -9.27 -1.81
CA PRO A 195 6.43 -10.47 -1.35
C PRO A 195 5.38 -10.16 -0.28
N LEU A 196 4.51 -11.13 0.00
CA LEU A 196 3.60 -11.04 1.14
C LEU A 196 4.38 -11.09 2.45
N ALA A 197 4.20 -10.08 3.30
CA ALA A 197 5.06 -9.82 4.45
C ALA A 197 5.12 -10.96 5.49
N ASN A 198 4.02 -11.66 5.73
CA ASN A 198 3.92 -12.75 6.69
C ASN A 198 4.11 -14.15 6.08
N ASN A 199 4.39 -14.25 4.77
CA ASN A 199 4.60 -15.52 4.08
C ASN A 199 6.06 -15.97 4.15
N LEU A 200 6.55 -16.24 5.38
CA LEU A 200 7.92 -16.68 5.61
C LEU A 200 8.22 -17.98 4.86
N LEU A 201 9.40 -18.06 4.22
CA LEU A 201 9.82 -19.21 3.45
C LEU A 201 10.38 -20.30 4.37
N ASN A 202 10.17 -21.58 4.02
CA ASN A 202 10.67 -22.72 4.78
C ASN A 202 12.11 -23.09 4.41
N ASN A 203 12.55 -22.70 3.23
CA ASN A 203 13.94 -22.88 2.78
C ASN A 203 14.38 -21.74 1.85
N LYS A 204 15.69 -21.59 1.69
CA LYS A 204 16.28 -20.49 0.89
C LYS A 204 15.95 -20.58 -0.61
N ASN A 205 15.67 -21.75 -1.14
CA ASN A 205 15.41 -21.96 -2.57
C ASN A 205 13.92 -21.81 -2.92
N GLU A 206 13.05 -21.67 -1.92
CA GLU A 206 11.62 -21.46 -2.14
C GLU A 206 11.39 -20.10 -2.82
N GLU A 207 10.55 -20.07 -3.84
CA GLU A 207 10.14 -18.86 -4.54
C GLU A 207 8.87 -18.28 -3.91
N CYS A 208 8.73 -16.98 -3.98
CA CYS A 208 7.52 -16.27 -3.54
C CYS A 208 6.93 -15.41 -4.67
N GLU A 209 5.62 -15.27 -4.65
CA GLU A 209 4.93 -14.32 -5.54
C GLU A 209 5.26 -12.89 -5.10
N LEU A 210 5.53 -12.03 -6.08
CA LEU A 210 5.77 -10.61 -5.87
C LEU A 210 4.60 -9.82 -6.44
N TYR A 211 4.13 -8.84 -5.69
CA TYR A 211 3.04 -7.94 -6.05
C TYR A 211 3.53 -6.48 -6.00
N PRO A 212 3.02 -5.59 -6.86
CA PRO A 212 3.27 -4.16 -6.71
C PRO A 212 2.86 -3.71 -5.30
N LEU A 213 3.73 -2.96 -4.64
CA LEU A 213 3.42 -2.35 -3.34
C LEU A 213 3.50 -0.83 -3.48
N GLU A 214 2.40 -0.24 -3.88
CA GLU A 214 2.28 1.17 -4.19
C GLU A 214 1.12 1.77 -3.44
N LEU A 215 1.38 2.90 -2.77
CA LEU A 215 0.36 3.69 -2.10
C LEU A 215 -0.13 4.79 -3.02
N ASN A 216 -1.44 4.89 -3.19
CA ASN A 216 -2.11 5.89 -4.00
C ASN A 216 -3.04 6.76 -3.15
N TYR A 217 -3.07 8.05 -3.42
CA TYR A 217 -3.96 9.04 -2.83
C TYR A 217 -5.15 9.33 -3.73
N CYS A 218 -6.33 9.42 -3.16
CA CYS A 218 -7.56 9.83 -3.85
C CYS A 218 -7.81 11.33 -3.65
N PRO A 219 -7.79 12.18 -4.70
CA PRO A 219 -8.01 13.61 -4.55
C PRO A 219 -9.46 13.97 -4.17
N ASN A 220 -10.42 13.07 -4.40
CA ASN A 220 -11.82 13.31 -4.11
C ASN A 220 -12.19 13.07 -2.64
N CYS A 221 -11.89 11.88 -2.10
CA CYS A 221 -12.27 11.54 -0.71
C CYS A 221 -11.10 11.53 0.28
N HIS A 222 -9.88 11.83 -0.18
CA HIS A 222 -8.64 11.89 0.59
C HIS A 222 -8.22 10.55 1.23
N ASN A 223 -8.76 9.43 0.74
CA ASN A 223 -8.31 8.11 1.16
C ASN A 223 -6.97 7.75 0.51
N CYS A 224 -6.10 7.08 1.25
CA CYS A 224 -4.93 6.42 0.70
C CYS A 224 -5.15 4.91 0.65
N GLN A 225 -4.73 4.29 -0.44
CA GLN A 225 -4.94 2.86 -0.68
C GLN A 225 -3.84 2.22 -1.51
N LEU A 226 -3.67 0.91 -1.39
CA LEU A 226 -2.79 0.16 -2.27
C LEU A 226 -3.35 0.05 -3.69
N SER A 227 -2.43 0.01 -4.68
CA SER A 227 -2.75 -0.21 -6.10
C SER A 227 -3.29 -1.61 -6.38
N VAL A 228 -3.03 -2.58 -5.51
CA VAL A 228 -3.47 -3.98 -5.66
C VAL A 228 -4.27 -4.48 -4.47
N SER A 229 -5.08 -5.53 -4.70
CA SER A 229 -5.72 -6.34 -3.66
C SER A 229 -5.33 -7.80 -3.86
N VAL A 230 -4.50 -8.31 -3.00
CA VAL A 230 -4.21 -9.75 -2.98
C VAL A 230 -5.43 -10.48 -2.41
N ASP A 231 -5.75 -11.66 -2.93
CA ASP A 231 -6.89 -12.45 -2.44
C ASP A 231 -6.79 -12.62 -0.90
N PRO A 232 -7.79 -12.14 -0.13
CA PRO A 232 -7.80 -12.26 1.33
C PRO A 232 -7.64 -13.69 1.83
N LYS A 233 -8.07 -14.68 1.05
CA LYS A 233 -7.90 -16.09 1.41
C LYS A 233 -6.43 -16.51 1.46
N LYS A 234 -5.58 -15.96 0.58
CA LYS A 234 -4.13 -16.23 0.61
C LYS A 234 -3.47 -15.69 1.88
N MET A 235 -3.96 -14.58 2.42
CA MET A 235 -3.37 -13.90 3.57
C MET A 235 -3.99 -14.29 4.91
N PHE A 236 -5.32 -14.51 4.96
CA PHE A 236 -6.06 -14.58 6.23
C PHE A 236 -6.73 -15.93 6.50
N SER A 237 -6.66 -16.95 5.62
CA SER A 237 -7.29 -18.25 5.89
C SER A 237 -6.60 -19.06 6.98
N ASN A 238 -5.27 -18.89 7.10
CA ASN A 238 -4.45 -19.46 8.18
C ASN A 238 -3.43 -18.41 8.62
N TYR A 239 -3.75 -17.69 9.70
CA TYR A 239 -3.01 -16.51 10.09
C TYR A 239 -2.08 -16.81 11.27
N LEU A 240 -0.78 -16.50 11.10
CA LEU A 240 0.25 -16.86 12.09
C LEU A 240 0.32 -15.90 13.28
N TYR A 241 -0.23 -14.69 13.15
CA TYR A 241 -0.18 -13.70 14.21
C TYR A 241 -1.29 -13.92 15.22
N THR A 242 -0.93 -14.23 16.46
CA THR A 242 -1.85 -14.39 17.60
C THR A 242 -1.77 -13.14 18.47
N SER A 243 -2.84 -12.35 18.51
CA SER A 243 -2.84 -11.03 19.17
C SER A 243 -2.64 -11.12 20.68
N SER A 244 -3.12 -12.17 21.34
CA SER A 244 -2.96 -12.36 22.79
C SER A 244 -1.53 -12.63 23.25
N THR A 245 -0.57 -12.87 22.35
CA THR A 245 0.84 -13.05 22.72
C THR A 245 1.47 -11.75 23.21
N SER A 246 1.00 -10.59 22.77
CA SER A 246 1.49 -9.29 23.20
C SER A 246 0.86 -8.84 24.51
N GLN A 247 1.69 -8.57 25.54
CA GLN A 247 1.21 -8.06 26.82
C GLN A 247 0.60 -6.66 26.69
N SER A 248 1.21 -5.79 25.91
CA SER A 248 0.69 -4.44 25.65
C SER A 248 -0.67 -4.47 24.97
N PHE A 249 -0.88 -5.41 24.05
CA PHE A 249 -2.19 -5.60 23.39
C PHE A 249 -3.27 -6.09 24.34
N ARG A 250 -2.96 -7.08 25.21
CA ARG A 250 -3.92 -7.53 26.23
C ARG A 250 -4.33 -6.38 27.13
N LYS A 251 -3.37 -5.59 27.62
CA LYS A 251 -3.64 -4.42 28.46
C LYS A 251 -4.51 -3.38 27.73
N HIS A 252 -4.19 -3.09 26.47
CA HIS A 252 -4.98 -2.18 25.63
C HIS A 252 -6.46 -2.60 25.57
N PHE A 253 -6.75 -3.89 25.30
CA PHE A 253 -8.13 -4.37 25.21
C PHE A 253 -8.82 -4.46 26.58
N GLU A 254 -8.10 -4.72 27.68
CA GLU A 254 -8.64 -4.62 29.03
C GLU A 254 -9.13 -3.21 29.34
N ASP A 255 -8.32 -2.22 29.03
CA ASP A 255 -8.65 -0.81 29.27
C ASP A 255 -9.77 -0.35 28.32
N ALA A 256 -9.73 -0.77 27.05
CA ALA A 256 -10.78 -0.50 26.07
C ALA A 256 -12.13 -1.09 26.48
N ALA A 257 -12.17 -2.33 26.96
CA ALA A 257 -13.42 -2.96 27.41
C ALA A 257 -14.06 -2.21 28.58
N LYS A 258 -13.25 -1.80 29.58
CA LYS A 258 -13.71 -0.98 30.71
C LYS A 258 -14.23 0.38 30.24
N HIS A 259 -13.49 1.02 29.34
CA HIS A 259 -13.86 2.30 28.75
C HIS A 259 -15.20 2.21 28.02
N TYR A 260 -15.38 1.24 27.12
CA TYR A 260 -16.63 1.07 26.36
C TYR A 260 -17.80 0.67 27.24
N ALA A 261 -17.58 -0.19 28.25
CA ALA A 261 -18.63 -0.57 29.19
C ALA A 261 -19.19 0.66 29.94
N LYS A 262 -18.32 1.59 30.35
CA LYS A 262 -18.70 2.85 31.01
C LYS A 262 -19.31 3.84 30.02
N GLU A 263 -18.63 4.12 28.91
CA GLU A 263 -19.03 5.12 27.91
C GLU A 263 -20.43 4.84 27.35
N PHE A 264 -20.72 3.58 27.02
CA PHE A 264 -22.01 3.18 26.44
C PHE A 264 -23.01 2.67 27.48
N LYS A 265 -22.69 2.74 28.78
CA LYS A 265 -23.54 2.27 29.88
C LYS A 265 -24.02 0.82 29.66
N LEU A 266 -23.09 -0.07 29.29
CA LEU A 266 -23.39 -1.45 28.93
C LEU A 266 -23.77 -2.28 30.16
N SER A 267 -24.75 -3.17 29.99
CA SER A 267 -25.18 -4.13 31.00
C SER A 267 -24.60 -5.52 30.72
N PRO A 268 -23.81 -6.12 31.64
CA PRO A 268 -23.25 -7.45 31.45
C PRO A 268 -24.29 -8.55 31.11
N LYS A 269 -25.49 -8.42 31.67
CA LYS A 269 -26.59 -9.40 31.46
C LYS A 269 -27.34 -9.17 30.13
N LYS A 270 -27.47 -7.93 29.66
CA LYS A 270 -28.36 -7.56 28.54
C LYS A 270 -27.60 -7.24 27.26
N SER A 271 -26.51 -6.50 27.35
CA SER A 271 -25.81 -5.98 26.18
C SER A 271 -25.13 -7.07 25.36
N TYR A 272 -25.19 -6.91 24.02
CA TYR A 272 -24.64 -7.82 23.05
C TYR A 272 -23.47 -7.13 22.29
N ILE A 273 -22.32 -7.76 22.32
CA ILE A 273 -21.07 -7.24 21.74
C ILE A 273 -20.58 -8.18 20.64
N ILE A 274 -20.24 -7.62 19.49
CA ILE A 274 -19.63 -8.35 18.37
C ILE A 274 -18.24 -7.78 18.13
N ASP A 275 -17.27 -8.64 17.91
CA ASP A 275 -15.93 -8.26 17.45
C ASP A 275 -15.66 -8.85 16.07
N ILE A 276 -15.35 -7.97 15.09
CA ILE A 276 -15.08 -8.32 13.71
C ILE A 276 -13.56 -8.43 13.52
N GLY A 277 -13.10 -9.55 12.94
CA GLY A 277 -11.67 -9.90 12.91
C GLY A 277 -11.14 -10.20 14.31
N SER A 278 -11.93 -11.00 15.06
CA SER A 278 -11.73 -11.17 16.51
C SER A 278 -10.45 -11.91 16.90
N ASN A 279 -9.66 -12.37 15.92
CA ASN A 279 -8.43 -13.13 16.13
C ASN A 279 -8.66 -14.30 17.11
N ASP A 280 -7.85 -14.44 18.13
CA ASP A 280 -7.98 -15.48 19.19
C ASP A 280 -8.95 -15.08 20.34
N GLY A 281 -9.73 -14.02 20.14
CA GLY A 281 -10.71 -13.52 21.10
C GLY A 281 -10.15 -12.51 22.10
N VAL A 282 -8.97 -11.94 21.84
CA VAL A 282 -8.25 -11.05 22.75
C VAL A 282 -9.06 -9.83 23.17
N ALA A 283 -9.85 -9.21 22.26
CA ALA A 283 -10.68 -8.06 22.58
C ALA A 283 -11.96 -8.44 23.34
N LEU A 284 -12.49 -9.66 23.15
CA LEU A 284 -13.72 -10.13 23.81
C LEU A 284 -13.47 -10.74 25.20
N LYS A 285 -12.26 -11.27 25.42
CA LYS A 285 -11.94 -11.87 26.73
C LYS A 285 -12.14 -10.89 27.90
N PRO A 286 -11.69 -9.64 27.87
CA PRO A 286 -11.94 -8.68 28.94
C PRO A 286 -13.44 -8.43 29.20
N PHE A 287 -14.29 -8.42 28.17
CA PHE A 287 -15.74 -8.32 28.37
C PHE A 287 -16.30 -9.56 29.07
N LYS A 288 -15.81 -10.76 28.71
CA LYS A 288 -16.17 -11.99 29.42
C LYS A 288 -15.79 -11.92 30.91
N ASP A 289 -14.58 -11.43 31.20
CA ASP A 289 -14.07 -11.28 32.56
C ASP A 289 -14.86 -10.21 33.36
N LEU A 290 -15.43 -9.19 32.70
CA LEU A 290 -16.37 -8.22 33.26
C LEU A 290 -17.81 -8.78 33.39
N GLY A 291 -18.04 -10.06 33.09
CA GLY A 291 -19.34 -10.75 33.27
C GLY A 291 -20.31 -10.62 32.08
N PHE A 292 -19.87 -10.10 30.92
CA PHE A 292 -20.73 -10.04 29.73
C PHE A 292 -20.99 -11.44 29.17
N LYS A 293 -22.28 -11.81 29.07
CA LYS A 293 -22.69 -13.14 28.59
C LYS A 293 -22.95 -13.22 27.09
N LYS A 294 -23.27 -12.09 26.45
CA LYS A 294 -23.63 -12.03 25.03
C LYS A 294 -22.48 -11.38 24.25
N ILE A 295 -21.44 -12.18 23.98
CA ILE A 295 -20.28 -11.79 23.18
C ILE A 295 -20.12 -12.74 22.00
N LEU A 296 -19.67 -12.23 20.85
CA LEU A 296 -19.49 -13.02 19.63
C LEU A 296 -18.29 -12.51 18.81
N GLY A 297 -17.36 -13.39 18.51
CA GLY A 297 -16.30 -13.14 17.55
C GLY A 297 -16.71 -13.54 16.12
N VAL A 298 -16.20 -12.81 15.14
CA VAL A 298 -16.29 -13.15 13.71
C VAL A 298 -14.85 -13.14 13.17
N GLU A 299 -14.33 -14.33 12.80
CA GLU A 299 -12.92 -14.51 12.43
C GLU A 299 -12.76 -15.42 11.20
N PRO A 300 -12.16 -14.94 10.10
CA PRO A 300 -11.97 -15.76 8.91
C PRO A 300 -10.87 -16.81 9.06
N ALA A 301 -9.82 -16.58 9.89
CA ALA A 301 -8.75 -17.53 10.09
C ALA A 301 -9.23 -18.75 10.90
N LYS A 302 -9.17 -19.93 10.26
CA LYS A 302 -9.67 -21.18 10.85
C LYS A 302 -8.93 -21.57 12.14
N ASN A 303 -7.60 -21.40 12.15
CA ASN A 303 -6.75 -21.69 13.31
C ASN A 303 -7.10 -20.77 14.51
N LEU A 304 -7.25 -19.47 14.27
CA LEU A 304 -7.56 -18.49 15.33
C LEU A 304 -8.99 -18.64 15.86
N SER A 305 -9.96 -18.81 14.97
CA SER A 305 -11.36 -19.08 15.38
C SER A 305 -11.47 -20.34 16.25
N LYS A 306 -10.74 -21.42 15.91
CA LYS A 306 -10.68 -22.62 16.75
C LYS A 306 -10.06 -22.33 18.12
N LEU A 307 -8.98 -21.55 18.17
CA LEU A 307 -8.31 -21.16 19.40
C LEU A 307 -9.23 -20.32 20.29
N ALA A 308 -9.90 -19.31 19.73
CA ALA A 308 -10.88 -18.49 20.47
C ALA A 308 -12.01 -19.33 21.08
N ASN A 309 -12.60 -20.26 20.31
CA ASN A 309 -13.64 -21.17 20.80
C ASN A 309 -13.10 -22.09 21.91
N LYS A 310 -11.87 -22.63 21.77
CA LYS A 310 -11.23 -23.43 22.83
C LYS A 310 -11.05 -22.63 24.14
N ASN A 311 -10.79 -21.33 24.03
CA ASN A 311 -10.66 -20.40 25.16
C ASN A 311 -12.03 -19.91 25.69
N GLY A 312 -13.14 -20.46 25.17
CA GLY A 312 -14.49 -20.15 25.61
C GLY A 312 -15.01 -18.80 25.11
N ILE A 313 -14.46 -18.27 24.02
CA ILE A 313 -14.98 -17.11 23.30
C ILE A 313 -15.69 -17.60 22.05
N LYS A 314 -17.02 -17.59 22.08
CA LYS A 314 -17.84 -18.01 20.92
C LYS A 314 -17.46 -17.21 19.68
N THR A 315 -16.96 -17.90 18.63
CA THR A 315 -16.46 -17.27 17.40
C THR A 315 -16.98 -18.02 16.18
N VAL A 316 -17.54 -17.27 15.23
CA VAL A 316 -18.00 -17.78 13.93
C VAL A 316 -16.86 -17.66 12.93
N ASN A 317 -16.47 -18.78 12.32
CA ASN A 317 -15.41 -18.79 11.31
C ASN A 317 -15.98 -18.38 9.94
N CYS A 318 -15.87 -17.11 9.60
CA CYS A 318 -16.24 -16.57 8.28
C CYS A 318 -15.68 -15.15 8.07
N PHE A 319 -15.55 -14.77 6.81
CA PHE A 319 -15.44 -13.36 6.44
C PHE A 319 -16.77 -12.64 6.67
N LEU A 320 -16.74 -11.39 7.17
CA LEU A 320 -17.92 -10.54 7.24
C LEU A 320 -18.35 -10.15 5.82
N SER A 321 -19.50 -10.63 5.38
CA SER A 321 -20.08 -10.36 4.06
C SER A 321 -21.60 -10.52 4.11
N LEU A 322 -22.32 -9.96 3.15
CA LEU A 322 -23.77 -10.10 3.04
C LEU A 322 -24.20 -11.57 3.03
N LYS A 323 -23.44 -12.42 2.32
CA LYS A 323 -23.67 -13.87 2.27
C LYS A 323 -23.64 -14.54 3.66
N ASN A 324 -22.74 -14.08 4.53
CA ASN A 324 -22.51 -14.68 5.85
C ASN A 324 -23.32 -14.04 6.98
N LEU A 325 -24.00 -12.90 6.74
CA LEU A 325 -24.79 -12.21 7.78
C LEU A 325 -25.81 -13.11 8.49
N LYS A 326 -26.41 -14.08 7.78
CA LYS A 326 -27.36 -15.04 8.37
C LYS A 326 -26.77 -15.90 9.48
N LYS A 327 -25.45 -16.03 9.57
CA LYS A 327 -24.73 -16.77 10.63
C LYS A 327 -24.55 -15.95 11.90
N ILE A 328 -24.82 -14.65 11.88
CA ILE A 328 -24.52 -13.69 12.94
C ILE A 328 -25.83 -13.08 13.43
N LYS A 329 -26.05 -13.16 14.74
CA LYS A 329 -27.26 -12.57 15.37
C LYS A 329 -27.18 -11.03 15.27
N LYS A 330 -28.29 -10.41 14.85
CA LYS A 330 -28.44 -8.94 14.76
C LYS A 330 -28.71 -8.29 16.11
N ASN A 331 -28.84 -6.97 16.11
CA ASN A 331 -29.11 -6.09 17.24
C ASN A 331 -27.99 -6.05 18.28
N ALA A 332 -26.75 -5.93 17.81
CA ALA A 332 -25.60 -5.66 18.66
C ALA A 332 -25.67 -4.25 19.28
N ASP A 333 -25.36 -4.14 20.56
CA ASP A 333 -25.21 -2.84 21.23
C ASP A 333 -23.85 -2.20 20.91
N VAL A 334 -22.83 -3.05 20.73
CA VAL A 334 -21.50 -2.61 20.31
C VAL A 334 -20.95 -3.56 19.27
N ILE A 335 -20.36 -2.99 18.21
CA ILE A 335 -19.55 -3.72 17.22
C ILE A 335 -18.15 -3.14 17.27
N LEU A 336 -17.17 -4.01 17.50
CA LEU A 336 -15.76 -3.68 17.48
C LEU A 336 -15.16 -4.11 16.14
N ALA A 337 -14.19 -3.34 15.63
CA ALA A 337 -13.40 -3.67 14.46
C ALA A 337 -11.98 -3.06 14.62
N SER A 338 -11.15 -3.73 15.42
CA SER A 338 -9.81 -3.24 15.75
C SER A 338 -8.77 -3.82 14.80
N ASN A 339 -8.10 -2.95 14.03
CA ASN A 339 -7.07 -3.30 13.03
C ASN A 339 -7.54 -4.29 11.95
N VAL A 340 -8.82 -4.22 11.58
CA VAL A 340 -9.42 -5.08 10.55
C VAL A 340 -10.06 -4.28 9.42
N PHE A 341 -10.54 -3.07 9.68
CA PHE A 341 -11.20 -2.24 8.66
C PHE A 341 -10.26 -1.84 7.51
N ALA A 342 -8.96 -1.66 7.81
CA ALA A 342 -7.92 -1.42 6.82
C ALA A 342 -7.67 -2.63 5.90
N HIS A 343 -8.01 -3.85 6.33
CA HIS A 343 -7.80 -5.12 5.62
C HIS A 343 -8.97 -5.51 4.70
N SER A 344 -9.98 -4.66 4.56
CA SER A 344 -11.11 -4.94 3.66
C SER A 344 -10.90 -4.34 2.29
N ASP A 345 -11.03 -5.18 1.25
CA ASP A 345 -11.08 -4.73 -0.14
C ASP A 345 -12.47 -4.18 -0.49
N ASN A 346 -13.52 -4.77 0.06
CA ASN A 346 -14.91 -4.33 -0.12
C ASN A 346 -15.41 -3.58 1.12
N LEU A 347 -14.95 -2.34 1.26
CA LEU A 347 -15.25 -1.47 2.41
C LEU A 347 -16.75 -1.19 2.56
N LYS A 348 -17.45 -0.97 1.42
CA LYS A 348 -18.88 -0.64 1.42
C LYS A 348 -19.71 -1.81 1.95
N GLU A 349 -19.42 -3.03 1.50
CA GLU A 349 -20.08 -4.23 1.99
C GLU A 349 -19.80 -4.45 3.50
N MET A 350 -18.55 -4.26 3.93
CA MET A 350 -18.19 -4.43 5.34
C MET A 350 -18.91 -3.42 6.23
N ALA A 351 -18.96 -2.14 5.84
CA ALA A 351 -19.69 -1.09 6.58
C ALA A 351 -21.20 -1.38 6.61
N ASP A 352 -21.80 -1.76 5.48
CA ASP A 352 -23.21 -2.13 5.39
C ASP A 352 -23.55 -3.33 6.28
N CYS A 353 -22.68 -4.35 6.30
CA CYS A 353 -22.84 -5.50 7.19
C CYS A 353 -22.80 -5.09 8.66
N MET A 354 -21.84 -4.27 9.08
CA MET A 354 -21.78 -3.78 10.46
C MET A 354 -23.03 -2.98 10.83
N LEU A 355 -23.49 -2.08 9.96
CA LEU A 355 -24.71 -1.29 10.19
C LEU A 355 -25.98 -2.16 10.24
N LYS A 356 -26.05 -3.26 9.48
CA LYS A 356 -27.16 -4.22 9.53
C LYS A 356 -27.17 -5.08 10.79
N LEU A 357 -26.00 -5.34 11.37
CA LEU A 357 -25.85 -6.08 12.63
C LEU A 357 -26.11 -5.20 13.85
N LEU A 358 -25.89 -3.89 13.74
CA LEU A 358 -26.01 -2.92 14.82
C LEU A 358 -27.49 -2.67 15.19
N SER A 359 -27.79 -2.55 16.47
CA SER A 359 -29.06 -2.03 16.97
C SER A 359 -29.21 -0.53 16.67
N ASN A 360 -30.43 0.00 16.73
CA ASN A 360 -30.66 1.43 16.43
C ASN A 360 -29.97 2.38 17.41
N LYS A 361 -29.73 1.94 18.65
CA LYS A 361 -29.02 2.72 19.69
C LYS A 361 -27.56 2.31 19.86
N GLY A 362 -27.10 1.33 19.09
CA GLY A 362 -25.77 0.76 19.20
C GLY A 362 -24.67 1.70 18.71
N ASN A 363 -23.43 1.30 18.98
CA ASN A 363 -22.23 2.00 18.57
C ASN A 363 -21.30 1.04 17.81
N ILE A 364 -20.65 1.52 16.74
CA ILE A 364 -19.52 0.84 16.13
C ILE A 364 -18.26 1.54 16.59
N VAL A 365 -17.26 0.78 17.01
CA VAL A 365 -15.93 1.27 17.34
C VAL A 365 -14.93 0.66 16.37
N ILE A 366 -14.25 1.51 15.61
CA ILE A 366 -13.22 1.09 14.68
C ILE A 366 -11.88 1.64 15.16
N GLU A 367 -10.88 0.79 15.24
CA GLU A 367 -9.49 1.17 15.43
C GLU A 367 -8.71 0.85 14.16
N VAL A 368 -7.96 1.83 13.66
CA VAL A 368 -7.11 1.68 12.46
C VAL A 368 -5.80 2.42 12.67
N GLN A 369 -4.77 1.98 11.99
CA GLN A 369 -3.53 2.74 11.93
C GLN A 369 -3.80 4.14 11.38
N TYR A 370 -3.24 5.16 12.04
CA TYR A 370 -3.50 6.54 11.70
C TYR A 370 -2.52 7.05 10.63
N LEU A 371 -3.05 7.40 9.46
CA LEU A 371 -2.25 7.89 8.33
C LEU A 371 -1.43 9.13 8.70
N LEU A 372 -1.98 10.04 9.51
CA LEU A 372 -1.25 11.23 9.96
C LEU A 372 0.05 10.84 10.67
N ASN A 373 0.02 9.87 11.59
CA ASN A 373 1.23 9.37 12.26
C ASN A 373 2.19 8.70 11.26
N THR A 374 1.68 7.90 10.32
CA THR A 374 2.51 7.28 9.28
C THR A 374 3.31 8.31 8.48
N LEU A 375 2.67 9.44 8.11
CA LEU A 375 3.31 10.51 7.34
C LEU A 375 4.27 11.35 8.21
N GLN A 376 3.92 11.64 9.47
CA GLN A 376 4.74 12.39 10.41
C GLN A 376 6.01 11.64 10.80
N ASP A 377 5.86 10.37 11.15
CA ASP A 377 6.93 9.52 11.70
C ASP A 377 7.70 8.75 10.61
N LEU A 378 7.31 8.92 9.34
CA LEU A 378 7.90 8.26 8.17
C LEU A 378 7.91 6.72 8.28
N THR A 379 6.91 6.14 8.93
CA THR A 379 6.79 4.69 9.15
C THR A 379 6.25 3.97 7.92
N PHE A 380 6.96 4.10 6.81
CA PHE A 380 6.58 3.52 5.51
C PHE A 380 6.53 1.99 5.51
N ASP A 381 7.23 1.34 6.42
CA ASP A 381 7.26 -0.11 6.63
C ASP A 381 5.90 -0.67 7.10
N ASN A 382 4.99 0.21 7.52
CA ASN A 382 3.57 -0.11 7.72
C ASN A 382 2.81 -0.32 6.40
N ILE A 383 3.42 0.03 5.26
CA ILE A 383 2.84 -0.19 3.94
C ILE A 383 3.18 -1.63 3.51
N TYR A 384 2.20 -2.53 3.58
CA TYR A 384 2.30 -3.92 3.12
C TYR A 384 0.92 -4.47 2.74
N HIS A 385 0.88 -5.56 1.99
CA HIS A 385 -0.31 -6.00 1.24
C HIS A 385 -1.55 -6.33 2.08
N GLU A 386 -1.41 -6.57 3.38
CA GLU A 386 -2.55 -6.79 4.26
C GLU A 386 -3.35 -5.51 4.55
N HIS A 387 -2.72 -4.32 4.45
CA HIS A 387 -3.34 -3.02 4.65
C HIS A 387 -3.78 -2.42 3.30
N TYR A 388 -4.98 -2.74 2.83
CA TYR A 388 -5.46 -2.17 1.56
C TYR A 388 -5.73 -0.67 1.63
N ASN A 389 -6.03 -0.14 2.83
CA ASN A 389 -6.41 1.26 3.06
C ASN A 389 -5.63 1.86 4.23
N TYR A 390 -5.28 3.15 4.08
CA TYR A 390 -4.55 3.95 5.06
C TYR A 390 -5.42 5.15 5.43
N TRP A 391 -5.89 5.16 6.67
CA TRP A 391 -6.99 5.99 7.09
C TRP A 391 -6.55 7.28 7.80
N SER A 392 -7.10 8.40 7.35
CA SER A 392 -7.22 9.64 8.12
C SER A 392 -8.65 9.79 8.64
N LEU A 393 -8.87 10.67 9.62
CA LEU A 393 -10.23 11.00 10.06
C LEU A 393 -11.03 11.65 8.93
N THR A 394 -10.39 12.53 8.15
CA THR A 394 -10.98 13.14 6.94
C THR A 394 -11.53 12.08 5.99
N SER A 395 -10.72 11.06 5.65
CA SER A 395 -11.16 10.00 4.73
C SER A 395 -12.25 9.12 5.32
N LEU A 396 -12.22 8.84 6.63
CA LEU A 396 -13.27 8.09 7.32
C LEU A 396 -14.58 8.85 7.38
N VAL A 397 -14.57 10.16 7.64
CA VAL A 397 -15.76 11.01 7.59
C VAL A 397 -16.37 10.98 6.20
N ASN A 398 -15.57 11.24 5.16
CA ASN A 398 -16.04 11.19 3.76
C ASN A 398 -16.58 9.80 3.37
N PHE A 399 -16.01 8.72 3.92
CA PHE A 399 -16.50 7.38 3.69
C PHE A 399 -17.85 7.13 4.38
N PHE A 400 -17.98 7.42 5.68
CA PHE A 400 -19.21 7.15 6.44
C PHE A 400 -20.36 8.10 6.10
N ASP A 401 -20.09 9.29 5.53
CA ASP A 401 -21.14 10.20 5.03
C ASP A 401 -21.96 9.59 3.87
N GLN A 402 -21.44 8.54 3.20
CA GLN A 402 -22.18 7.78 2.18
C GLN A 402 -23.25 6.86 2.80
N PHE A 403 -23.24 6.65 4.11
CA PHE A 403 -24.17 5.77 4.85
C PHE A 403 -25.11 6.58 5.76
N LYS A 404 -26.14 5.92 6.30
CA LYS A 404 -26.97 6.48 7.39
C LYS A 404 -26.22 6.37 8.73
N ALA A 405 -25.00 6.92 8.79
CA ALA A 405 -24.11 6.81 9.94
C ALA A 405 -23.35 8.11 10.16
N LYS A 406 -22.89 8.34 11.41
CA LYS A 406 -22.10 9.53 11.78
C LYS A 406 -20.98 9.14 12.73
N ILE A 407 -19.76 9.61 12.47
CA ILE A 407 -18.67 9.58 13.44
C ILE A 407 -18.96 10.63 14.51
N VAL A 408 -19.13 10.18 15.76
CA VAL A 408 -19.52 11.05 16.88
C VAL A 408 -18.36 11.37 17.82
N LYS A 409 -17.30 10.57 17.82
CA LYS A 409 -16.10 10.78 18.65
C LYS A 409 -14.88 10.18 17.94
N ALA A 410 -13.71 10.78 18.15
CA ALA A 410 -12.45 10.28 17.61
C ALA A 410 -11.33 10.43 18.65
N GLU A 411 -10.48 9.43 18.78
CA GLU A 411 -9.38 9.39 19.76
C GLU A 411 -8.09 8.92 19.08
N ARG A 412 -6.96 9.58 19.39
CA ARG A 412 -5.64 9.03 19.08
C ARG A 412 -5.24 8.06 20.19
N ILE A 413 -4.68 6.91 19.81
CA ILE A 413 -4.23 5.89 20.74
C ILE A 413 -2.83 5.40 20.38
N ASP A 414 -2.01 5.11 21.39
CA ASP A 414 -0.59 4.77 21.24
C ASP A 414 -0.37 3.27 20.93
N THR A 415 -1.15 2.72 20.02
CA THR A 415 -0.95 1.34 19.55
C THR A 415 -0.39 1.33 18.15
N HIS A 416 0.44 0.33 17.81
CA HIS A 416 1.03 0.14 16.47
C HIS A 416 1.78 1.36 15.88
N GLY A 417 2.34 2.24 16.72
CA GLY A 417 2.97 3.47 16.26
C GLY A 417 2.00 4.60 15.98
N GLY A 418 0.86 4.59 16.66
CA GLY A 418 -0.20 5.58 16.55
C GLY A 418 -1.38 5.09 15.73
N SER A 419 -2.52 4.98 16.39
CA SER A 419 -3.79 4.55 15.79
C SER A 419 -4.88 5.59 16.02
N LEU A 420 -5.90 5.53 15.20
CA LEU A 420 -7.12 6.32 15.30
C LEU A 420 -8.26 5.40 15.70
N ARG A 421 -8.94 5.73 16.80
CA ARG A 421 -10.19 5.09 17.24
C ARG A 421 -11.34 6.03 16.94
N ILE A 422 -12.35 5.53 16.24
CA ILE A 422 -13.58 6.28 15.93
C ILE A 422 -14.82 5.57 16.48
N PHE A 423 -15.77 6.37 16.90
CA PHE A 423 -17.06 5.93 17.41
C PHE A 423 -18.14 6.36 16.44
N ILE A 424 -18.97 5.42 15.99
CA ILE A 424 -19.94 5.64 14.92
C ILE A 424 -21.34 5.26 15.42
N LYS A 425 -22.32 6.12 15.15
CA LYS A 425 -23.74 5.87 15.36
C LYS A 425 -24.49 5.69 14.05
N LYS A 426 -25.50 4.84 14.05
CA LYS A 426 -26.43 4.65 12.93
C LYS A 426 -27.51 5.75 12.92
N ASP A 427 -27.04 6.99 12.93
CA ASP A 427 -27.88 8.19 12.87
C ASP A 427 -27.08 9.36 12.28
N LYS A 428 -27.47 9.83 11.10
CA LYS A 428 -26.82 11.00 10.47
C LYS A 428 -26.97 12.29 11.24
N LYS A 429 -28.01 12.40 12.09
CA LYS A 429 -28.29 13.59 12.91
C LYS A 429 -27.56 13.58 14.25
N ALA A 430 -26.86 12.48 14.58
CA ALA A 430 -26.08 12.40 15.80
C ALA A 430 -25.03 13.52 15.85
N LYS A 431 -24.91 14.18 17.00
CA LYS A 431 -23.93 15.26 17.19
C LYS A 431 -22.56 14.65 17.43
N ALA A 432 -21.57 15.12 16.66
CA ALA A 432 -20.17 14.84 16.94
C ALA A 432 -19.71 15.67 18.15
N ASP A 433 -18.84 15.09 18.97
CA ASP A 433 -18.20 15.82 20.04
C ASP A 433 -17.00 16.66 19.51
N LYS A 434 -16.37 17.42 20.42
CA LYS A 434 -15.27 18.32 20.07
C LYS A 434 -14.07 17.56 19.45
N SER A 435 -13.82 16.32 19.87
CA SER A 435 -12.64 15.54 19.44
C SER A 435 -12.58 15.35 17.93
N VAL A 436 -13.73 15.19 17.28
CA VAL A 436 -13.81 15.04 15.81
C VAL A 436 -13.34 16.32 15.12
N ASN A 437 -13.84 17.46 15.55
CA ASN A 437 -13.48 18.75 14.95
C ASN A 437 -12.02 19.11 15.21
N ASP A 438 -11.51 18.84 16.40
CA ASP A 438 -10.13 19.15 16.79
C ASP A 438 -9.14 18.33 15.94
N LEU A 439 -9.37 17.02 15.76
CA LEU A 439 -8.52 16.17 14.91
C LEU A 439 -8.65 16.52 13.41
N LEU A 440 -9.84 16.87 12.92
CA LEU A 440 -10.00 17.32 11.52
C LEU A 440 -9.20 18.61 11.27
N LYS A 441 -9.18 19.55 12.22
CA LYS A 441 -8.35 20.78 12.12
C LYS A 441 -6.85 20.47 12.14
N GLU A 442 -6.42 19.50 12.95
CA GLU A 442 -5.03 19.03 12.99
C GLU A 442 -4.62 18.44 11.63
N GLU A 443 -5.45 17.58 11.05
CA GLU A 443 -5.22 16.99 9.72
C GLU A 443 -5.18 18.05 8.61
N GLU A 444 -6.07 19.05 8.67
CA GLU A 444 -6.10 20.15 7.71
C GLU A 444 -4.84 21.03 7.81
N LYS A 445 -4.42 21.35 9.03
CA LYS A 445 -3.18 22.11 9.30
C LYS A 445 -1.95 21.35 8.77
N PHE A 446 -1.90 20.03 8.93
CA PHE A 446 -0.83 19.19 8.38
C PHE A 446 -0.88 19.11 6.85
N GLY A 447 -2.04 19.30 6.24
CA GLY A 447 -2.22 19.31 4.79
C GLY A 447 -2.66 17.97 4.20
N LEU A 448 -3.40 17.11 4.93
CA LEU A 448 -3.86 15.81 4.43
C LEU A 448 -4.84 15.91 3.24
N LYS A 449 -5.38 17.09 2.94
CA LYS A 449 -6.17 17.35 1.72
C LYS A 449 -5.32 17.80 0.52
N LYS A 450 -4.00 17.97 0.69
CA LYS A 450 -3.09 18.48 -0.34
C LYS A 450 -2.18 17.35 -0.85
N TYR A 451 -2.21 17.08 -2.14
CA TYR A 451 -1.35 16.04 -2.73
C TYR A 451 0.16 16.27 -2.50
N LYS A 452 0.59 17.54 -2.45
CA LYS A 452 1.97 17.91 -2.16
C LYS A 452 2.53 17.28 -0.87
N THR A 453 1.71 17.19 0.19
CA THR A 453 2.09 16.52 1.46
C THR A 453 2.50 15.07 1.24
N TYR A 454 1.80 14.37 0.36
CA TYR A 454 2.07 12.97 0.03
C TYR A 454 3.29 12.82 -0.88
N GLN A 455 3.50 13.73 -1.81
CA GLN A 455 4.72 13.75 -2.64
C GLN A 455 5.96 13.96 -1.76
N GLU A 456 5.94 14.92 -0.84
CA GLU A 456 7.03 15.18 0.10
C GLU A 456 7.33 13.95 0.99
N PHE A 457 6.30 13.22 1.41
CA PHE A 457 6.48 11.96 2.13
C PHE A 457 7.22 10.93 1.27
N GLY A 458 6.77 10.68 0.04
CA GLY A 458 7.42 9.74 -0.87
C GLY A 458 8.88 10.10 -1.12
N GLU A 459 9.21 11.37 -1.35
CA GLU A 459 10.58 11.83 -1.53
C GLU A 459 11.46 11.56 -0.29
N LYS A 460 10.92 11.80 0.91
CA LYS A 460 11.63 11.49 2.15
C LYS A 460 11.92 9.99 2.29
N ILE A 461 10.97 9.14 1.90
CA ILE A 461 11.15 7.68 1.94
C ILE A 461 12.27 7.21 1.00
N TYR A 462 12.34 7.76 -0.22
CA TYR A 462 13.46 7.45 -1.12
C TYR A 462 14.80 7.98 -0.61
N LYS A 463 14.83 9.15 0.05
CA LYS A 463 16.04 9.64 0.73
C LYS A 463 16.50 8.69 1.84
N ILE A 464 15.55 8.16 2.63
CA ILE A 464 15.85 7.15 3.66
C ILE A 464 16.46 5.91 3.02
N LYS A 465 15.88 5.39 1.93
CA LYS A 465 16.43 4.23 1.19
C LYS A 465 17.89 4.46 0.82
N ASN A 466 18.19 5.61 0.20
CA ASN A 466 19.54 5.94 -0.25
C ASN A 466 20.51 6.05 0.94
N ASN A 467 20.10 6.67 2.05
CA ASN A 467 20.91 6.80 3.26
C ASN A 467 21.21 5.45 3.92
N VAL A 468 20.20 4.58 4.01
CA VAL A 468 20.37 3.22 4.57
C VAL A 468 21.37 2.42 3.74
N LYS A 469 21.23 2.42 2.41
CA LYS A 469 22.19 1.74 1.51
C LYS A 469 23.61 2.24 1.72
N LYS A 470 23.81 3.56 1.68
CA LYS A 470 25.12 4.18 1.90
C LYS A 470 25.74 3.79 3.24
N ASN A 471 24.94 3.77 4.31
CA ASN A 471 25.42 3.38 5.65
C ASN A 471 25.81 1.90 5.71
N ILE A 472 25.03 1.02 5.09
CA ILE A 472 25.32 -0.42 5.03
C ILE A 472 26.63 -0.65 4.25
N GLU A 473 26.80 -0.02 3.09
CA GLU A 473 28.02 -0.09 2.28
C GLU A 473 29.24 0.39 3.07
N LYS A 474 29.14 1.53 3.79
CA LYS A 474 30.20 2.03 4.66
C LYS A 474 30.58 1.04 5.75
N LEU A 475 29.60 0.40 6.40
CA LEU A 475 29.85 -0.58 7.44
C LEU A 475 30.55 -1.82 6.87
N ARG A 476 30.13 -2.32 5.71
CA ARG A 476 30.76 -3.45 5.03
C ARG A 476 32.19 -3.15 4.60
N ASN A 477 32.44 -1.98 4.04
CA ASN A 477 33.80 -1.54 3.64
C ASN A 477 34.74 -1.44 4.85
N ASN A 478 34.18 -1.26 6.06
CA ASN A 478 34.91 -1.30 7.33
C ASN A 478 34.93 -2.72 7.97
N ASN A 479 34.66 -3.76 7.18
CA ASN A 479 34.63 -5.17 7.62
C ASN A 479 33.69 -5.44 8.82
N LYS A 480 32.60 -4.68 8.96
CA LYS A 480 31.60 -4.92 10.03
C LYS A 480 30.62 -6.00 9.59
N ARG A 481 30.37 -6.95 10.50
CA ARG A 481 29.29 -7.93 10.36
C ARG A 481 27.95 -7.28 10.73
N LEU A 482 26.92 -7.52 9.94
CA LEU A 482 25.58 -6.97 10.17
C LEU A 482 24.62 -8.11 10.50
N ILE A 483 23.91 -7.97 11.61
CA ILE A 483 22.82 -8.86 12.02
C ILE A 483 21.55 -8.05 12.28
N GLY A 484 20.38 -8.64 12.04
CA GLY A 484 19.09 -8.04 12.36
C GLY A 484 18.57 -8.54 13.73
N TYR A 485 17.67 -7.77 14.33
CA TYR A 485 16.91 -8.18 15.52
C TYR A 485 15.42 -7.93 15.31
N GLY A 486 14.62 -9.00 15.42
CA GLY A 486 13.19 -9.01 15.18
C GLY A 486 12.80 -9.15 13.69
N SER A 487 11.82 -10.01 13.42
CA SER A 487 11.27 -10.24 12.08
C SER A 487 9.74 -9.97 12.03
N PRO A 488 9.25 -8.77 12.40
CA PRO A 488 7.85 -8.43 12.20
C PRO A 488 7.53 -8.33 10.70
N ALA A 489 6.25 -8.31 10.32
CA ALA A 489 5.82 -8.10 8.94
C ALA A 489 6.51 -6.90 8.28
N LYS A 490 6.66 -5.81 9.01
CA LYS A 490 7.36 -4.59 8.58
C LYS A 490 8.81 -4.81 8.13
N ALA A 491 9.53 -5.75 8.76
CA ALA A 491 10.90 -6.07 8.38
C ALA A 491 10.98 -6.59 6.94
N THR A 492 10.02 -7.40 6.51
CA THR A 492 9.97 -7.86 5.11
C THR A 492 9.87 -6.68 4.14
N THR A 493 8.96 -5.74 4.40
CA THR A 493 8.82 -4.55 3.55
C THR A 493 10.09 -3.71 3.51
N ALA A 494 10.64 -3.38 4.69
CA ALA A 494 11.82 -2.51 4.80
C ALA A 494 13.04 -3.12 4.10
N LEU A 495 13.36 -4.38 4.37
CA LEU A 495 14.55 -5.06 3.82
C LEU A 495 14.46 -5.20 2.29
N ASN A 496 13.29 -5.61 1.77
CA ASN A 496 13.08 -5.70 0.32
C ASN A 496 13.13 -4.31 -0.33
N PHE A 497 12.51 -3.28 0.26
CA PHE A 497 12.55 -1.92 -0.27
C PHE A 497 13.96 -1.34 -0.28
N PHE A 498 14.73 -1.56 0.77
CA PHE A 498 16.14 -1.13 0.80
C PHE A 498 17.02 -1.95 -0.15
N GLY A 499 16.57 -3.14 -0.56
CA GLY A 499 17.36 -4.07 -1.38
C GLY A 499 18.55 -4.61 -0.59
N VAL A 500 18.35 -4.91 0.70
CA VAL A 500 19.37 -5.43 1.62
C VAL A 500 19.12 -6.91 1.81
N SER A 501 20.02 -7.75 1.35
CA SER A 501 19.91 -9.21 1.39
C SER A 501 21.16 -9.87 1.96
N ASN A 502 22.22 -9.96 1.17
CA ASN A 502 23.49 -10.59 1.54
C ASN A 502 24.33 -9.75 2.52
N GLU A 503 23.92 -8.51 2.76
CA GLU A 503 24.58 -7.60 3.70
C GLU A 503 24.26 -7.93 5.13
N ILE A 504 23.11 -8.56 5.41
CA ILE A 504 22.69 -9.04 6.74
C ILE A 504 22.83 -10.55 6.77
N GLU A 505 23.60 -11.08 7.71
CA GLU A 505 23.90 -12.50 7.81
C GLU A 505 22.68 -13.32 8.27
N PHE A 506 21.99 -12.84 9.31
CA PHE A 506 20.78 -13.45 9.86
C PHE A 506 19.99 -12.44 10.69
N ILE A 507 18.75 -12.80 11.02
CA ILE A 507 17.89 -12.04 11.92
C ILE A 507 17.59 -12.90 13.16
N VAL A 508 17.89 -12.36 14.35
CA VAL A 508 17.51 -12.95 15.63
C VAL A 508 16.04 -12.64 15.92
N GLU A 509 15.28 -13.64 16.32
CA GLU A 509 13.83 -13.51 16.57
C GLU A 509 13.44 -14.25 17.86
N ASP A 510 12.58 -13.61 18.68
CA ASP A 510 12.10 -14.21 19.94
C ASP A 510 10.95 -15.23 19.71
N ASN A 511 10.20 -15.09 18.61
CA ASN A 511 9.08 -15.98 18.30
C ASN A 511 9.57 -17.30 17.68
N LYS A 512 9.50 -18.38 18.47
CA LYS A 512 9.93 -19.73 18.07
C LYS A 512 9.27 -20.25 16.79
N LEU A 513 8.06 -19.80 16.45
CA LEU A 513 7.35 -20.22 15.22
C LEU A 513 8.00 -19.71 13.93
N LYS A 514 8.91 -18.75 14.03
CA LYS A 514 9.63 -18.16 12.89
C LYS A 514 11.05 -18.70 12.73
N HIS A 515 11.58 -19.40 13.74
CA HIS A 515 12.95 -19.95 13.70
C HIS A 515 13.11 -20.96 12.56
N GLY A 516 14.27 -20.95 11.89
CA GLY A 516 14.58 -21.82 10.76
C GLY A 516 13.89 -21.41 9.44
N LYS A 517 13.13 -20.31 9.45
CA LYS A 517 12.50 -19.75 8.25
C LYS A 517 13.35 -18.63 7.67
N TYR A 518 12.93 -18.13 6.50
CA TYR A 518 13.60 -17.07 5.77
C TYR A 518 12.64 -15.91 5.48
N ILE A 519 13.16 -14.67 5.51
CA ILE A 519 12.40 -13.49 5.08
C ILE A 519 12.12 -13.62 3.56
N PRO A 520 10.86 -13.55 3.12
CA PRO A 520 10.54 -13.67 1.71
C PRO A 520 11.16 -12.51 0.90
N GLY A 521 11.54 -12.79 -0.34
CA GLY A 521 12.24 -11.87 -1.23
C GLY A 521 13.74 -11.82 -0.96
N VAL A 522 14.19 -11.21 0.12
CA VAL A 522 15.62 -11.07 0.48
C VAL A 522 16.28 -12.35 1.00
N LYS A 523 15.50 -13.35 1.40
CA LYS A 523 15.97 -14.70 1.81
C LYS A 523 16.97 -14.71 2.97
N ILE A 524 16.89 -13.73 3.88
CA ILE A 524 17.71 -13.67 5.11
C ILE A 524 17.17 -14.70 6.10
N PRO A 525 18.04 -15.57 6.70
CA PRO A 525 17.62 -16.59 7.65
C PRO A 525 17.20 -15.98 8.99
N ILE A 526 16.19 -16.58 9.63
CA ILE A 526 15.69 -16.22 10.95
C ILE A 526 16.15 -17.28 11.95
N VAL A 527 16.86 -16.85 12.99
CA VAL A 527 17.48 -17.72 13.99
C VAL A 527 16.95 -17.44 15.40
N SER A 528 17.15 -18.38 16.30
CA SER A 528 16.93 -18.14 17.74
C SER A 528 18.01 -17.23 18.31
N LYS A 529 17.70 -16.60 19.44
CA LYS A 529 18.64 -15.83 20.26
C LYS A 529 19.71 -16.71 20.85
#